data_410d2b659f12fe6f96de9310b9df6c2f
#
_entry.id   410d2b659f12fe6f96de9310b9df6c2f
#
_cell.length_a   1.000
_cell.length_b   1.000
_cell.length_c   1.000
_cell.angle_alpha   90.00
_cell.angle_beta   90.00
_cell.angle_gamma   90.00
#
_symmetry.space_group_name_H-M   'P 1'
#
loop_
_entity.id
_entity.type
_entity.pdbx_description
1 polymer ?
#
loop_
_entity_poly.entity_id
_entity_poly.type
_entity_poly.pdbx_seq_one_letter_code
_entity_poly.pdbx_strand_id
1 'polypeptide(L)'
;MLYYIAQAFGILATLCCFAMPLFKRKWQMLLVNVAGNLLFILNLLLLGANEGSLFLNSTAMIVNLVSLVQVLLSYRHVQKETSVTKAENIIFLFLYVGMGFIGFHRALDLLPIVASVFNMLAVFQKDEQKTRYLVLFNASIFCVYYIIIGSTSLLAELMAVITTVIALIKYRKKV
;
A
#
# COMPACT_ATOMS: atom_id res chain seq x y z
N MET A 1 -5.42 -10.46 -25.01
CA MET A 1 -5.15 -11.49 -23.99
C MET A 1 -4.39 -10.91 -22.80
N LEU A 2 -3.24 -10.24 -22.99
CA LEU A 2 -2.43 -9.63 -21.91
C LEU A 2 -3.23 -8.69 -21.02
N TYR A 3 -4.13 -7.87 -21.56
CA TYR A 3 -4.98 -6.97 -20.81
C TYR A 3 -5.83 -7.69 -19.75
N TYR A 4 -6.50 -8.79 -20.10
CA TYR A 4 -7.33 -9.53 -19.14
C TYR A 4 -6.51 -10.22 -18.06
N ILE A 5 -5.32 -10.71 -18.39
CA ILE A 5 -4.37 -11.27 -17.41
C ILE A 5 -3.91 -10.16 -16.44
N ALA A 6 -3.57 -8.98 -16.95
CA ALA A 6 -3.22 -7.83 -16.14
C ALA A 6 -4.36 -7.47 -15.16
N GLN A 7 -5.60 -7.39 -15.63
CA GLN A 7 -6.76 -7.09 -14.78
C GLN A 7 -6.97 -8.15 -13.68
N ALA A 8 -6.76 -9.44 -14.00
CA ALA A 8 -6.82 -10.51 -13.00
C ALA A 8 -5.78 -10.31 -11.87
N PHE A 9 -4.52 -9.95 -12.22
CA PHE A 9 -3.51 -9.61 -11.21
C PHE A 9 -3.89 -8.38 -10.38
N GLY A 10 -4.48 -7.35 -10.99
CA GLY A 10 -4.98 -6.17 -10.28
C GLY A 10 -6.08 -6.51 -9.26
N ILE A 11 -7.03 -7.36 -9.65
CA ILE A 11 -8.10 -7.84 -8.75
C ILE A 11 -7.49 -8.65 -7.59
N LEU A 12 -6.57 -9.57 -7.86
CA LEU A 12 -5.90 -10.34 -6.82
C LEU A 12 -5.10 -9.45 -5.86
N ALA A 13 -4.39 -8.45 -6.38
CA ALA A 13 -3.68 -7.46 -5.56
C ALA A 13 -4.63 -6.70 -4.64
N THR A 14 -5.78 -6.26 -5.17
CA THR A 14 -6.82 -5.59 -4.41
C THR A 14 -7.38 -6.49 -3.30
N LEU A 15 -7.62 -7.78 -3.57
CA LEU A 15 -8.05 -8.75 -2.55
C LEU A 15 -7.00 -8.92 -1.43
N CYS A 16 -5.70 -8.90 -1.77
CA CYS A 16 -4.63 -8.88 -0.76
C CYS A 16 -4.72 -7.63 0.14
N CYS A 17 -4.92 -6.45 -0.45
CA CYS A 17 -5.08 -5.21 0.32
C CYS A 17 -6.29 -5.28 1.28
N PHE A 18 -7.40 -5.86 0.85
CA PHE A 18 -8.58 -6.06 1.71
C PHE A 18 -8.33 -7.05 2.84
N ALA A 19 -7.64 -8.14 2.54
CA ALA A 19 -7.39 -9.19 3.52
C ALA A 19 -6.40 -8.73 4.60
N MET A 20 -5.45 -7.86 4.27
CA MET A 20 -4.36 -7.46 5.15
C MET A 20 -4.82 -7.00 6.55
N PRO A 21 -5.78 -6.06 6.72
CA PRO A 21 -6.19 -5.59 8.04
C PRO A 21 -6.91 -6.66 8.88
N LEU A 22 -7.47 -7.70 8.23
CA LEU A 22 -8.23 -8.75 8.90
C LEU A 22 -7.34 -9.77 9.62
N PHE A 23 -6.06 -9.82 9.31
CA PHE A 23 -5.11 -10.71 9.99
C PHE A 23 -4.79 -10.21 11.40
N LYS A 24 -4.71 -11.14 12.35
CA LYS A 24 -4.43 -10.83 13.76
C LYS A 24 -2.96 -10.49 14.00
N ARG A 25 -2.05 -11.20 13.36
CA ARG A 25 -0.61 -11.10 13.62
C ARG A 25 0.08 -10.21 12.58
N LYS A 26 0.97 -9.33 13.02
CA LYS A 26 1.69 -8.40 12.14
C LYS A 26 2.41 -9.10 10.98
N TRP A 27 3.09 -10.21 11.22
CA TRP A 27 3.81 -10.94 10.17
C TRP A 27 2.88 -11.43 9.03
N GLN A 28 1.64 -11.84 9.37
CA GLN A 28 0.63 -12.22 8.37
C GLN A 28 0.20 -11.03 7.52
N MET A 29 -0.04 -9.86 8.17
CA MET A 29 -0.35 -8.62 7.46
C MET A 29 0.77 -8.25 6.47
N LEU A 30 2.02 -8.38 6.89
CA LEU A 30 3.19 -8.07 6.05
C LEU A 30 3.34 -9.05 4.88
N LEU A 31 3.13 -10.36 5.10
CA LEU A 31 3.17 -11.35 4.00
C LEU A 31 2.12 -11.08 2.93
N VAL A 32 0.89 -10.77 3.35
CA VAL A 32 -0.18 -10.42 2.41
C VAL A 32 0.15 -9.12 1.67
N ASN A 33 0.79 -8.16 2.34
CA ASN A 33 1.24 -6.93 1.70
C ASN A 33 2.37 -7.18 0.68
N VAL A 34 3.32 -8.08 0.96
CA VAL A 34 4.33 -8.54 -0.02
C VAL A 34 3.64 -9.12 -1.26
N ALA A 35 2.68 -10.04 -1.07
CA ALA A 35 1.93 -10.63 -2.17
C ALA A 35 1.19 -9.56 -2.99
N GLY A 36 0.52 -8.62 -2.32
CA GLY A 36 -0.18 -7.51 -2.97
C GLY A 36 0.76 -6.64 -3.81
N ASN A 37 1.90 -6.22 -3.27
CA ASN A 37 2.89 -5.42 -4.01
C ASN A 37 3.42 -6.16 -5.25
N LEU A 38 3.74 -7.46 -5.14
CA LEU A 38 4.18 -8.26 -6.28
C LEU A 38 3.11 -8.35 -7.38
N LEU A 39 1.86 -8.59 -6.99
CA LEU A 39 0.73 -8.64 -7.91
C LEU A 39 0.49 -7.29 -8.59
N PHE A 40 0.62 -6.16 -7.87
CA PHE A 40 0.54 -4.83 -8.48
C PHE A 40 1.66 -4.56 -9.46
N ILE A 41 2.90 -4.94 -9.15
CA ILE A 41 4.04 -4.80 -10.07
C ILE A 41 3.77 -5.61 -11.35
N LEU A 42 3.32 -6.85 -11.24
CA LEU A 42 2.96 -7.68 -12.39
C LEU A 42 1.81 -7.08 -13.21
N ASN A 43 0.77 -6.57 -12.54
CA ASN A 43 -0.33 -5.86 -13.19
C ASN A 43 0.18 -4.69 -14.04
N LEU A 44 1.01 -3.81 -13.45
CA LEU A 44 1.54 -2.62 -14.12
C LEU A 44 2.48 -2.96 -15.29
N LEU A 45 3.31 -3.99 -15.14
CA LEU A 45 4.17 -4.49 -16.21
C LEU A 45 3.36 -5.00 -17.40
N LEU A 46 2.33 -5.82 -17.14
CA LEU A 46 1.49 -6.40 -18.19
C LEU A 46 0.62 -5.34 -18.88
N LEU A 47 0.12 -4.33 -18.13
CA LEU A 47 -0.59 -3.19 -18.72
C LEU A 47 0.35 -2.40 -19.64
N GLY A 48 1.55 -2.06 -19.18
CA GLY A 48 2.53 -1.36 -20.02
C GLY A 48 2.92 -2.16 -21.26
N ALA A 49 3.15 -3.48 -21.14
CA ALA A 49 3.42 -4.36 -22.26
C ALA A 49 2.26 -4.39 -23.28
N ASN A 50 1.01 -4.37 -22.81
CA ASN A 50 -0.17 -4.32 -23.68
C ASN A 50 -0.29 -2.99 -24.45
N GLU A 51 0.22 -1.89 -23.87
CA GLU A 51 0.27 -0.57 -24.52
C GLU A 51 1.56 -0.31 -25.31
N GLY A 52 2.39 -1.34 -25.48
CA GLY A 52 3.64 -1.28 -26.26
C GLY A 52 4.84 -0.67 -25.53
N SER A 53 4.72 -0.38 -24.23
CA SER A 53 5.82 0.12 -23.42
C SER A 53 5.80 -0.45 -22.00
N LEU A 54 6.79 -1.29 -21.67
CA LEU A 54 6.94 -1.87 -20.34
C LEU A 54 7.09 -0.82 -19.22
N PHE A 55 7.60 0.36 -19.58
CA PHE A 55 7.88 1.44 -18.62
C PHE A 55 6.83 2.55 -18.58
N LEU A 56 5.68 2.36 -19.24
CA LEU A 56 4.63 3.37 -19.27
C LEU A 56 4.16 3.79 -17.86
N ASN A 57 4.14 2.83 -16.92
CA ASN A 57 3.74 3.04 -15.53
C ASN A 57 4.95 3.04 -14.56
N SER A 58 6.11 3.48 -15.02
CA SER A 58 7.38 3.39 -14.27
C SER A 58 7.31 4.01 -12.87
N THR A 59 6.69 5.17 -12.71
CA THR A 59 6.54 5.84 -11.39
C THR A 59 5.77 4.97 -10.40
N ALA A 60 4.62 4.43 -10.81
CA ALA A 60 3.82 3.54 -9.97
C ALA A 60 4.56 2.23 -9.67
N MET A 61 5.31 1.67 -10.64
CA MET A 61 6.15 0.49 -10.43
C MET A 61 7.26 0.76 -9.42
N ILE A 62 7.97 1.89 -9.52
CA ILE A 62 9.05 2.25 -8.60
C ILE A 62 8.51 2.43 -7.17
N VAL A 63 7.37 3.10 -7.00
CA VAL A 63 6.72 3.25 -5.69
C VAL A 63 6.36 1.89 -5.09
N ASN A 64 5.81 0.96 -5.88
CA ASN A 64 5.51 -0.39 -5.43
C ASN A 64 6.78 -1.21 -5.11
N LEU A 65 7.88 -1.03 -5.85
CA LEU A 65 9.17 -1.64 -5.54
C LEU A 65 9.73 -1.11 -4.21
N VAL A 66 9.68 0.20 -3.98
CA VAL A 66 10.08 0.81 -2.70
C VAL A 66 9.23 0.24 -1.56
N SER A 67 7.91 0.14 -1.76
CA SER A 67 6.99 -0.48 -0.80
C SER A 67 7.34 -1.94 -0.54
N LEU A 68 7.63 -2.72 -1.57
CA LEU A 68 8.03 -4.13 -1.42
C LEU A 68 9.30 -4.27 -0.58
N VAL A 69 10.33 -3.47 -0.86
CA VAL A 69 11.59 -3.48 -0.08
C VAL A 69 11.31 -3.11 1.38
N GLN A 70 10.50 -2.08 1.61
CA GLN A 70 10.11 -1.65 2.95
C GLN A 70 9.37 -2.77 3.72
N VAL A 71 8.40 -3.43 3.07
CA VAL A 71 7.61 -4.50 3.70
C VAL A 71 8.48 -5.71 4.02
N LEU A 72 9.41 -6.09 3.13
CA LEU A 72 10.36 -7.17 3.37
C LEU A 72 11.30 -6.84 4.54
N LEU A 73 11.79 -5.60 4.63
CA LEU A 73 12.61 -5.16 5.75
C LEU A 73 11.82 -5.20 7.07
N SER A 74 10.59 -4.70 7.07
CA SER A 74 9.71 -4.76 8.23
C SER A 74 9.39 -6.20 8.64
N TYR A 75 9.19 -7.09 7.69
CA TYR A 75 9.00 -8.52 7.96
C TYR A 75 10.22 -9.12 8.66
N ARG A 76 11.46 -8.81 8.20
CA ARG A 76 12.70 -9.25 8.87
C ARG A 76 12.81 -8.71 10.30
N HIS A 77 12.43 -7.45 10.53
CA HIS A 77 12.40 -6.88 11.88
C HIS A 77 11.43 -7.62 12.80
N VAL A 78 10.22 -7.95 12.30
CA VAL A 78 9.23 -8.72 13.06
C VAL A 78 9.74 -10.11 13.39
N GLN A 79 10.40 -10.80 12.44
CA GLN A 79 10.97 -12.14 12.67
C GLN A 79 12.14 -12.13 13.66
N LYS A 80 12.95 -11.08 13.65
CA LYS A 80 14.10 -10.93 14.55
C LYS A 80 13.78 -10.21 15.86
N GLU A 81 12.52 -9.86 16.09
CA GLU A 81 12.06 -9.06 17.24
C GLU A 81 12.80 -7.72 17.41
N THR A 82 13.39 -7.21 16.34
CA THR A 82 14.10 -5.94 16.34
C THR A 82 13.17 -4.77 16.02
N SER A 83 13.60 -3.55 16.35
CA SER A 83 12.86 -2.34 15.99
C SER A 83 13.44 -1.70 14.73
N VAL A 84 12.57 -1.13 13.92
CA VAL A 84 12.96 -0.25 12.83
C VAL A 84 13.75 0.93 13.39
N THR A 85 14.86 1.26 12.76
CA THR A 85 15.73 2.36 13.18
C THR A 85 15.17 3.72 12.72
N LYS A 86 15.57 4.80 13.39
CA LYS A 86 15.21 6.17 12.95
C LYS A 86 15.76 6.47 11.55
N ALA A 87 16.95 5.95 11.24
CA ALA A 87 17.56 6.13 9.93
C ALA A 87 16.73 5.47 8.82
N GLU A 88 16.27 4.23 9.01
CA GLU A 88 15.38 3.54 8.06
C GLU A 88 14.09 4.34 7.82
N ASN A 89 13.45 4.83 8.89
CA ASN A 89 12.25 5.68 8.76
C ASN A 89 12.52 6.93 7.91
N ILE A 90 13.64 7.63 8.16
CA ILE A 90 14.00 8.84 7.42
C ILE A 90 14.30 8.51 5.95
N ILE A 91 15.05 7.45 5.67
CA ILE A 91 15.38 7.03 4.31
C ILE A 91 14.10 6.73 3.52
N PHE A 92 13.19 5.92 4.08
CA PHE A 92 11.93 5.60 3.38
C PHE A 92 11.02 6.82 3.25
N LEU A 93 10.99 7.72 4.23
CA LEU A 93 10.25 8.98 4.10
C LEU A 93 10.75 9.79 2.90
N PHE A 94 12.07 9.97 2.75
CA PHE A 94 12.65 10.65 1.60
C PHE A 94 12.38 9.92 0.29
N LEU A 95 12.42 8.58 0.27
CA LEU A 95 12.10 7.81 -0.92
C LEU A 95 10.65 8.02 -1.36
N TYR A 96 9.67 7.91 -0.45
CA TYR A 96 8.26 8.10 -0.79
C TYR A 96 7.93 9.53 -1.20
N VAL A 97 8.44 10.52 -0.47
CA VAL A 97 8.23 11.93 -0.78
C VAL A 97 8.92 12.28 -2.12
N GLY A 98 10.18 11.88 -2.30
CA GLY A 98 10.93 12.13 -3.54
C GLY A 98 10.26 11.49 -4.77
N MET A 99 9.82 10.23 -4.64
CA MET A 99 9.10 9.54 -5.72
C MET A 99 7.73 10.17 -6.01
N GLY A 100 7.05 10.65 -4.97
CA GLY A 100 5.79 11.39 -5.12
C GLY A 100 5.97 12.69 -5.90
N PHE A 101 7.05 13.43 -5.64
CA PHE A 101 7.33 14.70 -6.34
C PHE A 101 7.73 14.53 -7.81
N ILE A 102 8.23 13.36 -8.23
CA ILE A 102 8.51 13.10 -9.65
C ILE A 102 7.23 13.18 -10.51
N GLY A 103 6.09 12.74 -9.94
CA GLY A 103 4.78 12.80 -10.62
C GLY A 103 3.89 14.00 -10.22
N PHE A 104 4.43 14.97 -9.49
CA PHE A 104 3.65 16.09 -8.97
C PHE A 104 3.33 17.12 -10.06
N HIS A 105 2.05 17.26 -10.40
CA HIS A 105 1.57 18.22 -11.40
C HIS A 105 0.48 19.16 -10.86
N ARG A 106 -0.24 18.77 -9.82
CA ARG A 106 -1.40 19.49 -9.27
C ARG A 106 -1.42 19.41 -7.74
N ALA A 107 -2.01 20.40 -7.07
CA ALA A 107 -2.17 20.41 -5.62
C ALA A 107 -2.84 19.13 -5.09
N LEU A 108 -3.74 18.53 -5.90
CA LEU A 108 -4.40 17.27 -5.58
C LEU A 108 -3.41 16.10 -5.41
N ASP A 109 -2.26 16.15 -6.08
CA ASP A 109 -1.23 15.10 -6.03
C ASP A 109 -0.51 15.04 -4.67
N LEU A 110 -0.77 16.03 -3.77
CA LEU A 110 -0.35 15.95 -2.37
C LEU A 110 -1.08 14.84 -1.59
N LEU A 111 -2.33 14.52 -1.94
CA LEU A 111 -3.09 13.49 -1.22
C LEU A 111 -2.42 12.09 -1.32
N PRO A 112 -2.03 11.59 -2.51
CA PRO A 112 -1.27 10.34 -2.62
C PRO A 112 0.07 10.36 -1.87
N ILE A 113 0.78 11.51 -1.84
CA ILE A 113 2.05 11.64 -1.10
C ILE A 113 1.79 11.47 0.40
N VAL A 114 0.81 12.19 0.95
CA VAL A 114 0.43 12.09 2.36
C VAL A 114 -0.05 10.67 2.70
N ALA A 115 -0.89 10.08 1.85
CA ALA A 115 -1.35 8.70 2.02
C ALA A 115 -0.16 7.72 2.06
N SER A 116 0.82 7.86 1.16
CA SER A 116 2.01 7.01 1.13
C SER A 116 2.85 7.11 2.41
N VAL A 117 2.94 8.29 3.02
CA VAL A 117 3.59 8.47 4.33
C VAL A 117 2.86 7.68 5.42
N PHE A 118 1.52 7.71 5.46
CA PHE A 118 0.75 6.89 6.41
C PHE A 118 0.94 5.40 6.16
N ASN A 119 1.00 4.97 4.90
CA ASN A 119 1.31 3.58 4.56
C ASN A 119 2.70 3.18 5.04
N MET A 120 3.71 4.03 4.81
CA MET A 120 5.08 3.82 5.29
C MET A 120 5.11 3.63 6.81
N LEU A 121 4.46 4.51 7.55
CA LEU A 121 4.38 4.42 9.02
C LEU A 121 3.64 3.15 9.47
N ALA A 122 2.57 2.76 8.75
CA ALA A 122 1.82 1.54 9.03
C ALA A 122 2.67 0.28 8.89
N VAL A 123 3.48 0.19 7.82
CA VAL A 123 4.35 -0.94 7.56
C VAL A 123 5.39 -1.10 8.66
N PHE A 124 6.00 -0.02 9.11
CA PHE A 124 7.04 -0.04 10.14
C PHE A 124 6.52 -0.10 11.58
N GLN A 125 5.22 0.07 11.79
CA GLN A 125 4.63 -0.01 13.12
C GLN A 125 4.63 -1.44 13.65
N LYS A 126 5.07 -1.67 14.90
CA LYS A 126 5.06 -2.98 15.57
C LYS A 126 3.68 -3.38 16.08
N ASP A 127 2.93 -2.41 16.60
CA ASP A 127 1.59 -2.63 17.15
C ASP A 127 0.57 -2.76 16.02
N GLU A 128 -0.14 -3.91 16.00
CA GLU A 128 -1.12 -4.21 14.95
C GLU A 128 -2.30 -3.24 14.96
N GLN A 129 -2.71 -2.75 16.13
CA GLN A 129 -3.82 -1.79 16.21
C GLN A 129 -3.40 -0.43 15.63
N LYS A 130 -2.21 0.05 15.98
CA LYS A 130 -1.67 1.29 15.39
C LYS A 130 -1.48 1.14 13.89
N THR A 131 -1.03 -0.04 13.42
CA THR A 131 -0.96 -0.36 11.98
C THR A 131 -2.33 -0.16 11.32
N ARG A 132 -3.40 -0.71 11.89
CA ARG A 132 -4.77 -0.58 11.35
C ARG A 132 -5.25 0.87 11.33
N TYR A 133 -4.98 1.66 12.38
CA TYR A 133 -5.30 3.09 12.35
C TYR A 133 -4.59 3.82 11.20
N LEU A 134 -3.29 3.57 11.02
CA LEU A 134 -2.53 4.19 9.94
C LEU A 134 -3.01 3.75 8.55
N VAL A 135 -3.37 2.47 8.38
CA VAL A 135 -3.99 1.96 7.15
C VAL A 135 -5.34 2.61 6.90
N LEU A 136 -6.14 2.82 7.96
CA LEU A 136 -7.44 3.52 7.84
C LEU A 136 -7.25 4.96 7.34
N PHE A 137 -6.30 5.71 7.91
CA PHE A 137 -5.98 7.06 7.44
C PHE A 137 -5.50 7.06 5.98
N ASN A 138 -4.60 6.14 5.63
CA ASN A 138 -4.12 5.97 4.25
C ASN A 138 -5.28 5.74 3.28
N ALA A 139 -6.12 4.74 3.53
CA ALA A 139 -7.25 4.39 2.67
C ALA A 139 -8.28 5.54 2.60
N SER A 140 -8.55 6.23 3.71
CA SER A 140 -9.48 7.37 3.72
C SER A 140 -8.99 8.52 2.84
N ILE A 141 -7.68 8.84 2.86
CA ILE A 141 -7.11 9.88 2.01
C ILE A 141 -7.20 9.47 0.54
N PHE A 142 -6.92 8.19 0.20
CA PHE A 142 -7.10 7.70 -1.16
C PHE A 142 -8.56 7.70 -1.61
N CYS A 143 -9.52 7.41 -0.73
CA CYS A 143 -10.95 7.57 -1.05
C CYS A 143 -11.26 9.00 -1.50
N VAL A 144 -10.80 10.02 -0.76
CA VAL A 144 -11.01 11.43 -1.14
C VAL A 144 -10.36 11.72 -2.49
N TYR A 145 -9.13 11.27 -2.70
CA TYR A 145 -8.43 11.43 -3.97
C TYR A 145 -9.21 10.79 -5.13
N TYR A 146 -9.64 9.54 -5.00
CA TYR A 146 -10.35 8.81 -6.06
C TYR A 146 -11.76 9.33 -6.33
N ILE A 147 -12.44 9.90 -5.33
CA ILE A 147 -13.72 10.63 -5.55
C ILE A 147 -13.49 11.81 -6.47
N ILE A 148 -12.44 12.62 -6.20
CA ILE A 148 -12.19 13.85 -6.96
C ILE A 148 -11.79 13.53 -8.41
N ILE A 149 -10.99 12.49 -8.63
CA ILE A 149 -10.57 12.10 -10.00
C ILE A 149 -11.56 11.18 -10.72
N GLY A 150 -12.65 10.75 -10.07
CA GLY A 150 -13.65 9.88 -10.67
C GLY A 150 -13.15 8.46 -10.97
N SER A 151 -12.20 7.91 -10.18
CA SER A 151 -11.60 6.60 -10.42
C SER A 151 -12.42 5.46 -9.80
N THR A 152 -12.52 4.32 -10.53
CA THR A 152 -13.12 3.08 -10.03
C THR A 152 -12.34 2.46 -8.86
N SER A 153 -11.08 2.83 -8.67
CA SER A 153 -10.26 2.43 -7.51
C SER A 153 -10.85 2.88 -6.18
N LEU A 154 -11.79 3.84 -6.19
CA LEU A 154 -12.58 4.23 -5.02
C LEU A 154 -13.24 3.02 -4.33
N LEU A 155 -13.79 2.08 -5.10
CA LEU A 155 -14.44 0.89 -4.54
C LEU A 155 -13.46 0.03 -3.73
N ALA A 156 -12.21 -0.08 -4.22
CA ALA A 156 -11.15 -0.81 -3.53
C ALA A 156 -10.80 -0.17 -2.18
N GLU A 157 -10.66 1.14 -2.16
CA GLU A 157 -10.32 1.87 -0.92
C GLU A 157 -11.49 1.91 0.07
N LEU A 158 -12.73 2.05 -0.39
CA LEU A 158 -13.92 1.95 0.47
C LEU A 158 -13.99 0.59 1.17
N MET A 159 -13.73 -0.49 0.43
CA MET A 159 -13.68 -1.83 1.01
C MET A 159 -12.52 -1.96 2.00
N ALA A 160 -11.34 -1.39 1.71
CA ALA A 160 -10.21 -1.35 2.65
C ALA A 160 -10.56 -0.59 3.93
N VAL A 161 -11.27 0.54 3.84
CA VAL A 161 -11.79 1.27 5.02
C VAL A 161 -12.73 0.38 5.83
N ILE A 162 -13.73 -0.24 5.19
CA ILE A 162 -14.71 -1.11 5.87
C ILE A 162 -14.01 -2.27 6.58
N THR A 163 -13.13 -3.00 5.89
CA THR A 163 -12.42 -4.14 6.46
C THR A 163 -11.50 -3.74 7.61
N THR A 164 -10.88 -2.57 7.50
CA THR A 164 -10.02 -2.03 8.56
C THR A 164 -10.84 -1.65 9.80
N VAL A 165 -11.99 -1.01 9.63
CA VAL A 165 -12.91 -0.68 10.75
C VAL A 165 -13.40 -1.96 11.43
N ILE A 166 -13.82 -2.97 10.67
CA ILE A 166 -14.22 -4.29 11.21
C ILE A 166 -13.07 -4.89 12.02
N ALA A 167 -11.84 -4.86 11.48
CA ALA A 167 -10.66 -5.40 12.16
C ALA A 167 -10.31 -4.62 13.45
N LEU A 168 -10.46 -3.28 13.44
CA LEU A 168 -10.26 -2.45 14.63
C LEU A 168 -11.25 -2.81 15.74
N ILE A 169 -12.52 -3.02 15.41
CA ILE A 169 -13.55 -3.42 16.38
C ILE A 169 -13.29 -4.84 16.88
N LYS A 170 -13.06 -5.80 15.96
CA LYS A 170 -12.85 -7.22 16.25
C LYS A 170 -11.65 -7.48 17.15
N TYR A 171 -10.55 -6.75 16.92
CA TYR A 171 -9.29 -6.96 17.64
C TYR A 171 -9.01 -5.86 18.67
N ARG A 172 -10.03 -5.09 19.07
CA ARG A 172 -9.90 -4.12 20.15
C ARG A 172 -9.38 -4.81 21.39
N LYS A 173 -8.25 -4.35 21.93
CA LYS A 173 -7.77 -4.82 23.25
C LYS A 173 -8.85 -4.48 24.27
N LYS A 174 -9.39 -5.47 24.95
CA LYS A 174 -10.20 -5.24 26.15
C LYS A 174 -9.22 -4.64 27.18
N VAL A 175 -9.43 -3.40 27.56
CA VAL A 175 -8.77 -2.74 28.68
C VAL A 175 -9.27 -3.38 29.96
#